data_a01bd8cf1709051e202513f39c913893
#
_entry.id   a01bd8cf1709051e202513f39c913893
#
_cell.length_a   1.000
_cell.length_b   1.000
_cell.length_c   1.000
_cell.angle_alpha   90.00
_cell.angle_beta   90.00
_cell.angle_gamma   90.00
#
_symmetry.space_group_name_H-M   'P 1'
#
loop_
_entity.id
_entity.type
_entity.pdbx_description
1 polymer ?
#
loop_
_entity_poly.entity_id
_entity_poly.type
_entity_poly.pdbx_seq_one_letter_code
_entity_poly.pdbx_strand_id
1 'polypeptide(L)'
;MRTDEVGIARGGAGVWLFRVLLVAAAALMVYSWFAPWWGATVAVLKGEDHLLLRPWGVEAVSQVRANIDETMFSMPYPSLFAGFMWVYLAVCMLALVTSLFVQKQVSFGRFKLPLAVVLILLVGLSYMAAVGLAYGIGELKAGWAGSNFIGKSTVKEPQSGARIKMVSDLKLGYWLALGAGGALTVLALVRGLLVRTAKI
;
A
#
# COMPACT_ATOMS: atom_id res chain seq x y z
N MET A 1 45.69 27.02 -22.91
CA MET A 1 44.91 26.86 -21.68
C MET A 1 43.46 26.79 -22.13
N ARG A 2 42.90 25.61 -22.35
CA ARG A 2 41.50 25.41 -22.77
C ARG A 2 40.70 25.24 -21.53
N THR A 3 39.89 26.20 -21.17
CA THR A 3 38.88 26.09 -20.13
C THR A 3 37.75 25.23 -20.71
N ASP A 4 37.78 23.94 -20.34
CA ASP A 4 36.65 23.06 -20.57
C ASP A 4 35.50 23.57 -19.71
N GLU A 5 34.60 24.30 -20.34
CA GLU A 5 33.28 24.58 -19.76
C GLU A 5 32.61 23.23 -19.52
N VAL A 6 32.56 22.82 -18.23
CA VAL A 6 31.75 21.72 -17.77
C VAL A 6 30.28 22.12 -18.02
N GLY A 7 29.81 21.75 -19.19
CA GLY A 7 28.40 21.89 -19.54
C GLY A 7 27.57 21.20 -18.50
N ILE A 8 26.88 21.98 -17.65
CA ILE A 8 25.84 21.49 -16.76
C ILE A 8 24.85 20.74 -17.66
N ALA A 9 24.92 19.42 -17.68
CA ALA A 9 23.98 18.60 -18.40
C ALA A 9 22.60 18.93 -17.86
N ARG A 10 21.85 19.76 -18.60
CA ARG A 10 20.43 20.07 -18.36
C ARG A 10 19.76 18.72 -18.16
N GLY A 11 19.20 18.50 -16.98
CA GLY A 11 18.41 17.30 -16.68
C GLY A 11 17.34 17.19 -17.76
N GLY A 12 17.54 16.28 -18.70
CA GLY A 12 16.68 16.16 -19.88
C GLY A 12 15.22 15.96 -19.46
N ALA A 13 14.29 16.26 -20.35
CA ALA A 13 12.85 16.11 -20.12
C ALA A 13 12.49 14.74 -19.50
N GLY A 14 13.25 13.68 -19.82
CA GLY A 14 13.09 12.36 -19.22
C GLY A 14 13.33 12.28 -17.71
N VAL A 15 14.35 13.00 -17.20
CA VAL A 15 14.62 13.06 -15.76
C VAL A 15 13.50 13.78 -15.02
N TRP A 16 13.00 14.88 -15.59
CA TRP A 16 11.89 15.62 -15.01
C TRP A 16 10.61 14.78 -15.02
N LEU A 17 10.29 14.15 -16.15
CA LEU A 17 9.13 13.26 -16.27
C LEU A 17 9.21 12.12 -15.24
N PHE A 18 10.37 11.48 -15.11
CA PHE A 18 10.57 10.42 -14.10
C PHE A 18 10.29 10.92 -12.68
N ARG A 19 10.79 12.09 -12.31
CA ARG A 19 10.56 12.69 -10.98
C ARG A 19 9.08 12.99 -10.73
N VAL A 20 8.39 13.56 -11.72
CA VAL A 20 6.95 13.83 -11.62
C VAL A 20 6.15 12.54 -11.44
N LEU A 21 6.43 11.53 -12.24
CA LEU A 21 5.76 10.23 -12.12
C LEU A 21 6.03 9.55 -10.78
N LEU A 22 7.27 9.67 -10.26
CA LEU A 22 7.62 9.13 -8.95
C LEU A 22 6.86 9.85 -7.82
N VAL A 23 6.77 11.17 -7.88
CA VAL A 23 5.99 11.96 -6.91
C VAL A 23 4.50 11.62 -7.00
N ALA A 24 3.97 11.47 -8.20
CA ALA A 24 2.57 11.07 -8.41
C ALA A 24 2.29 9.67 -7.84
N ALA A 25 3.19 8.70 -8.07
CA ALA A 25 3.06 7.35 -7.50
C ALA A 25 3.18 7.35 -5.96
N ALA A 26 4.07 8.18 -5.40
CA ALA A 26 4.18 8.36 -3.96
C ALA A 26 2.92 9.01 -3.35
N ALA A 27 2.35 10.01 -4.02
CA ALA A 27 1.09 10.63 -3.61
C ALA A 27 -0.08 9.63 -3.67
N LEU A 28 -0.14 8.80 -4.72
CA LEU A 28 -1.12 7.72 -4.84
C LEU A 28 -0.98 6.70 -3.71
N MET A 29 0.25 6.34 -3.34
CA MET A 29 0.54 5.45 -2.22
C MET A 29 0.02 6.04 -0.90
N VAL A 30 0.28 7.32 -0.62
CA VAL A 30 -0.23 8.01 0.57
C VAL A 30 -1.76 8.09 0.55
N TYR A 31 -2.36 8.45 -0.57
CA TYR A 31 -3.82 8.50 -0.69
C TYR A 31 -4.46 7.13 -0.46
N SER A 32 -3.92 6.07 -1.06
CA SER A 32 -4.41 4.71 -0.87
C SER A 32 -4.27 4.23 0.58
N TRP A 33 -3.30 4.77 1.32
CA TRP A 33 -3.11 4.49 2.74
C TRP A 33 -4.30 4.94 3.58
N PHE A 34 -4.80 6.15 3.35
CA PHE A 34 -5.94 6.70 4.08
C PHE A 34 -7.30 6.17 3.58
N ALA A 35 -7.37 5.69 2.36
CA ALA A 35 -8.59 5.10 1.83
C ALA A 35 -8.83 3.69 2.39
N PRO A 36 -10.09 3.28 2.61
CA PRO A 36 -10.39 1.93 3.07
C PRO A 36 -9.99 0.89 2.01
N TRP A 37 -9.38 -0.21 2.45
CA TRP A 37 -8.97 -1.32 1.60
C TRP A 37 -10.07 -2.38 1.46
N TRP A 38 -10.85 -2.57 2.50
CA TRP A 38 -11.96 -3.49 2.54
C TRP A 38 -13.08 -2.90 3.37
N GLY A 39 -14.32 -3.27 3.08
CA GLY A 39 -15.47 -2.84 3.82
C GLY A 39 -16.52 -3.92 3.90
N ALA A 40 -17.33 -3.90 4.96
CA ALA A 40 -18.44 -4.79 5.14
C ALA A 40 -19.69 -4.07 5.64
N THR A 41 -20.81 -4.45 5.03
CA THR A 41 -22.16 -3.99 5.39
C THR A 41 -22.89 -5.10 6.12
N VAL A 42 -23.44 -4.80 7.28
CA VAL A 42 -24.19 -5.71 8.11
C VAL A 42 -25.69 -5.49 7.83
N ALA A 43 -26.40 -6.54 7.38
CA ALA A 43 -27.76 -6.41 6.85
C ALA A 43 -28.81 -5.96 7.88
N VAL A 44 -28.52 -6.09 9.19
CA VAL A 44 -29.44 -5.68 10.28
C VAL A 44 -29.35 -4.18 10.56
N LEU A 45 -28.27 -3.53 10.09
CA LEU A 45 -28.03 -2.11 10.34
C LEU A 45 -28.39 -1.29 9.09
N LYS A 46 -28.86 -0.06 9.34
CA LYS A 46 -29.13 0.89 8.23
C LYS A 46 -27.84 1.57 7.80
N GLY A 47 -27.63 1.69 6.50
CA GLY A 47 -26.46 2.33 5.92
C GLY A 47 -25.53 1.35 5.23
N GLU A 48 -24.42 1.85 4.75
CA GLU A 48 -23.37 1.07 4.06
C GLU A 48 -22.06 1.17 4.82
N ASP A 49 -21.19 0.18 4.61
CA ASP A 49 -19.80 0.18 5.13
C ASP A 49 -19.70 0.34 6.67
N HIS A 50 -20.32 -0.58 7.40
CA HIS A 50 -20.30 -0.58 8.85
C HIS A 50 -18.93 -0.96 9.45
N LEU A 51 -18.13 -1.73 8.70
CA LEU A 51 -16.77 -2.11 9.04
C LEU A 51 -15.84 -1.70 7.91
N LEU A 52 -14.77 -1.00 8.23
CA LEU A 52 -13.76 -0.56 7.28
C LEU A 52 -12.38 -1.07 7.73
N LEU A 53 -11.69 -1.77 6.85
CA LEU A 53 -10.30 -2.16 7.06
C LEU A 53 -9.39 -1.15 6.38
N ARG A 54 -8.48 -0.59 7.16
CA ARG A 54 -7.37 0.25 6.71
C ARG A 54 -6.03 -0.43 7.00
N PRO A 55 -4.92 0.02 6.41
CA PRO A 55 -3.60 -0.57 6.66
C PRO A 55 -3.22 -0.68 8.14
N TRP A 56 -3.69 0.20 8.98
CA TRP A 56 -3.37 0.24 10.42
C TRP A 56 -4.42 -0.40 11.32
N GLY A 57 -5.53 -0.92 10.79
CA GLY A 57 -6.53 -1.58 11.61
C GLY A 57 -7.94 -1.56 11.05
N VAL A 58 -8.87 -2.08 11.85
CA VAL A 58 -10.30 -2.10 11.54
C VAL A 58 -10.99 -0.94 12.25
N GLU A 59 -11.76 -0.18 11.50
CA GLU A 59 -12.61 0.89 12.00
C GLU A 59 -14.07 0.42 11.93
N ALA A 60 -14.74 0.34 13.09
CA ALA A 60 -16.16 0.06 13.16
C ALA A 60 -16.94 1.37 13.34
N VAL A 61 -17.99 1.54 12.54
CA VAL A 61 -18.90 2.69 12.71
C VAL A 61 -19.65 2.57 14.04
N SER A 62 -19.93 3.70 14.68
CA SER A 62 -20.46 3.80 16.05
C SER A 62 -21.71 2.94 16.33
N GLN A 63 -22.57 2.73 15.33
CA GLN A 63 -23.75 1.88 15.47
C GLN A 63 -23.40 0.39 15.63
N VAL A 64 -22.30 -0.05 15.05
CA VAL A 64 -21.78 -1.43 15.18
C VAL A 64 -21.16 -1.62 16.56
N ARG A 65 -20.42 -0.63 17.07
CA ARG A 65 -19.83 -0.67 18.41
C ARG A 65 -20.87 -0.78 19.53
N ALA A 66 -22.06 -0.22 19.31
CA ALA A 66 -23.12 -0.26 20.31
C ALA A 66 -23.92 -1.58 20.34
N ASN A 67 -23.96 -2.31 19.22
CA ASN A 67 -24.86 -3.45 19.04
C ASN A 67 -24.16 -4.79 18.76
N ILE A 68 -22.88 -4.77 18.49
CA ILE A 68 -22.10 -5.99 18.21
C ILE A 68 -20.95 -6.00 19.19
N ASP A 69 -20.88 -7.07 19.98
CA ASP A 69 -19.76 -7.28 20.91
C ASP A 69 -18.45 -7.20 20.13
N GLU A 70 -17.54 -6.35 20.58
CA GLU A 70 -16.22 -6.14 19.95
C GLU A 70 -15.48 -7.45 19.73
N THR A 71 -15.80 -8.51 20.47
CA THR A 71 -15.20 -9.85 20.34
C THR A 71 -15.49 -10.51 19.00
N MET A 72 -16.57 -10.16 18.30
CA MET A 72 -16.93 -10.79 17.04
C MET A 72 -16.04 -10.34 15.87
N PHE A 73 -15.57 -9.10 15.92
CA PHE A 73 -14.71 -8.52 14.88
C PHE A 73 -13.35 -8.07 15.42
N SER A 74 -13.20 -8.06 16.75
CA SER A 74 -11.96 -7.76 17.42
C SER A 74 -11.15 -9.05 17.66
N MET A 75 -10.59 -9.60 16.60
CA MET A 75 -9.21 -10.00 16.85
C MET A 75 -8.45 -8.67 16.93
N PRO A 76 -8.06 -8.21 18.12
CA PRO A 76 -7.36 -6.94 18.23
C PRO A 76 -6.12 -7.08 17.36
N TYR A 77 -5.99 -6.21 16.36
CA TYR A 77 -4.66 -6.00 15.82
C TYR A 77 -3.82 -5.59 17.03
N PRO A 78 -2.70 -6.27 17.28
CA PRO A 78 -1.84 -5.87 18.39
C PRO A 78 -1.63 -4.37 18.31
N SER A 79 -1.73 -3.63 19.42
CA SER A 79 -1.57 -2.18 19.44
C SER A 79 -0.25 -1.73 18.76
N LEU A 80 0.76 -2.59 18.83
CA LEU A 80 2.03 -2.44 18.12
C LEU A 80 1.90 -2.52 16.59
N PHE A 81 0.87 -3.20 16.06
CA PHE A 81 0.70 -3.35 14.61
C PHE A 81 0.43 -2.02 13.93
N ALA A 82 -0.45 -1.20 14.48
CA ALA A 82 -0.73 0.12 13.94
C ALA A 82 0.54 0.98 13.92
N GLY A 83 1.31 0.98 15.01
CA GLY A 83 2.59 1.67 15.10
C GLY A 83 3.58 1.17 14.04
N PHE A 84 3.71 -0.15 13.91
CA PHE A 84 4.56 -0.75 12.88
C PHE A 84 4.18 -0.30 11.47
N MET A 85 2.90 -0.28 11.14
CA MET A 85 2.41 0.13 9.82
C MET A 85 2.70 1.59 9.52
N TRP A 86 2.58 2.49 10.51
CA TRP A 86 2.98 3.88 10.35
C TRP A 86 4.49 4.07 10.13
N VAL A 87 5.31 3.33 10.88
CA VAL A 87 6.77 3.31 10.68
C VAL A 87 7.11 2.77 9.28
N TYR A 88 6.43 1.71 8.83
CA TYR A 88 6.61 1.17 7.48
C TYR A 88 6.32 2.23 6.40
N LEU A 89 5.18 2.95 6.50
CA LEU A 89 4.88 4.04 5.57
C LEU A 89 5.96 5.11 5.58
N ALA A 90 6.40 5.54 6.77
CA ALA A 90 7.44 6.55 6.91
C ALA A 90 8.77 6.11 6.26
N VAL A 91 9.18 4.86 6.45
CA VAL A 91 10.38 4.28 5.82
C VAL A 91 10.24 4.24 4.29
N CYS A 92 9.08 3.82 3.78
CA CYS A 92 8.81 3.83 2.35
C CYS A 92 8.90 5.25 1.76
N MET A 93 8.29 6.23 2.41
CA MET A 93 8.33 7.63 1.96
C MET A 93 9.75 8.19 2.01
N LEU A 94 10.52 7.90 3.06
CA LEU A 94 11.92 8.28 3.18
C LEU A 94 12.77 7.67 2.05
N ALA A 95 12.55 6.39 1.73
CA ALA A 95 13.24 5.72 0.63
C ALA A 95 12.92 6.35 -0.73
N LEU A 96 11.63 6.69 -0.99
CA LEU A 96 11.22 7.37 -2.21
C LEU A 96 11.82 8.77 -2.33
N VAL A 97 11.77 9.57 -1.25
CA VAL A 97 12.39 10.90 -1.21
C VAL A 97 13.90 10.79 -1.45
N THR A 98 14.57 9.87 -0.77
CA THR A 98 16.00 9.62 -0.95
C THR A 98 16.33 9.25 -2.39
N SER A 99 15.48 8.45 -3.05
CA SER A 99 15.68 8.04 -4.45
C SER A 99 15.68 9.19 -5.46
N LEU A 100 15.06 10.33 -5.12
CA LEU A 100 15.07 11.55 -5.98
C LEU A 100 16.43 12.24 -6.05
N PHE A 101 17.23 12.10 -4.97
CA PHE A 101 18.49 12.83 -4.82
C PHE A 101 19.74 11.95 -4.99
N VAL A 102 19.60 10.64 -4.74
CA VAL A 102 20.75 9.72 -4.77
C VAL A 102 21.13 9.36 -6.20
N GLN A 103 22.41 9.64 -6.54
CA GLN A 103 23.00 9.27 -7.83
C GLN A 103 23.99 8.09 -7.69
N LYS A 104 24.19 7.58 -6.47
CA LYS A 104 25.13 6.50 -6.18
C LYS A 104 24.73 5.20 -6.85
N GLN A 105 25.70 4.44 -7.35
CA GLN A 105 25.52 3.10 -7.86
C GLN A 105 25.89 2.06 -6.80
N VAL A 106 25.11 0.99 -6.73
CA VAL A 106 25.39 -0.18 -5.88
C VAL A 106 25.82 -1.32 -6.77
N SER A 107 26.92 -1.96 -6.42
CA SER A 107 27.42 -3.12 -7.14
C SER A 107 26.89 -4.41 -6.49
N PHE A 108 26.12 -5.17 -7.26
CA PHE A 108 25.70 -6.53 -6.90
C PHE A 108 26.51 -7.52 -7.77
N GLY A 109 27.70 -7.89 -7.32
CA GLY A 109 28.60 -8.73 -8.08
C GLY A 109 28.97 -8.09 -9.42
N ARG A 110 28.49 -8.69 -10.53
CA ARG A 110 28.73 -8.19 -11.91
C ARG A 110 27.80 -7.06 -12.35
N PHE A 111 26.71 -6.81 -11.62
CA PHE A 111 25.71 -5.81 -11.99
C PHE A 111 25.89 -4.53 -11.17
N LYS A 112 25.91 -3.39 -11.87
CA LYS A 112 25.90 -2.06 -11.25
C LYS A 112 24.50 -1.47 -11.44
N LEU A 113 23.76 -1.32 -10.33
CA LEU A 113 22.43 -0.74 -10.35
C LEU A 113 22.45 0.61 -9.64
N PRO A 114 21.75 1.63 -10.16
CA PRO A 114 21.56 2.87 -9.46
C PRO A 114 20.80 2.60 -8.14
N LEU A 115 21.30 3.11 -7.01
CA LEU A 115 20.66 2.93 -5.71
C LEU A 115 19.19 3.37 -5.71
N ALA A 116 18.89 4.44 -6.46
CA ALA A 116 17.51 4.91 -6.62
C ALA A 116 16.57 3.83 -7.19
N VAL A 117 17.02 3.03 -8.18
CA VAL A 117 16.23 1.92 -8.73
C VAL A 117 15.95 0.88 -7.67
N VAL A 118 16.99 0.52 -6.90
CA VAL A 118 16.87 -0.48 -5.82
C VAL A 118 15.86 -0.03 -4.77
N LEU A 119 15.93 1.24 -4.34
CA LEU A 119 15.01 1.79 -3.35
C LEU A 119 13.56 1.79 -3.85
N ILE A 120 13.32 2.29 -5.07
CA ILE A 120 11.97 2.36 -5.64
C ILE A 120 11.40 0.95 -5.84
N LEU A 121 12.21 0.01 -6.36
CA LEU A 121 11.79 -1.37 -6.56
C LEU A 121 11.44 -2.05 -5.24
N LEU A 122 12.27 -1.85 -4.22
CA LEU A 122 12.04 -2.41 -2.89
C LEU A 122 10.74 -1.87 -2.27
N VAL A 123 10.47 -0.56 -2.39
CA VAL A 123 9.23 0.03 -1.92
C VAL A 123 8.04 -0.51 -2.72
N GLY A 124 8.11 -0.52 -4.06
CA GLY A 124 7.02 -1.02 -4.90
C GLY A 124 6.65 -2.47 -4.61
N LEU A 125 7.65 -3.36 -4.57
CA LEU A 125 7.44 -4.78 -4.31
C LEU A 125 6.98 -5.05 -2.88
N SER A 126 7.57 -4.38 -1.87
CA SER A 126 7.15 -4.55 -0.47
C SER A 126 5.73 -4.05 -0.25
N TYR A 127 5.33 -2.97 -0.93
CA TYR A 127 3.97 -2.45 -0.83
C TYR A 127 2.95 -3.39 -1.48
N MET A 128 3.24 -3.93 -2.66
CA MET A 128 2.41 -4.96 -3.29
C MET A 128 2.32 -6.22 -2.41
N ALA A 129 3.42 -6.63 -1.81
CA ALA A 129 3.43 -7.77 -0.88
C ALA A 129 2.58 -7.50 0.36
N ALA A 130 2.65 -6.29 0.94
CA ALA A 130 1.82 -5.90 2.08
C ALA A 130 0.32 -5.94 1.74
N VAL A 131 -0.07 -5.46 0.55
CA VAL A 131 -1.46 -5.52 0.06
C VAL A 131 -1.91 -6.97 -0.16
N GLY A 132 -1.06 -7.80 -0.77
CA GLY A 132 -1.34 -9.22 -0.98
C GLY A 132 -1.46 -10.00 0.34
N LEU A 133 -0.59 -9.71 1.31
CA LEU A 133 -0.66 -10.29 2.66
C LEU A 133 -1.93 -9.86 3.40
N ALA A 134 -2.34 -8.61 3.29
CA ALA A 134 -3.59 -8.13 3.88
C ALA A 134 -4.80 -8.92 3.35
N TYR A 135 -4.85 -9.15 2.03
CA TYR A 135 -5.86 -10.00 1.41
C TYR A 135 -5.79 -11.45 1.91
N GLY A 136 -4.62 -12.07 1.87
CA GLY A 136 -4.43 -13.46 2.30
C GLY A 136 -4.79 -13.68 3.79
N ILE A 137 -4.42 -12.74 4.66
CA ILE A 137 -4.79 -12.79 6.09
C ILE A 137 -6.31 -12.62 6.24
N GLY A 138 -6.93 -11.74 5.44
CA GLY A 138 -8.39 -11.56 5.41
C GLY A 138 -9.12 -12.84 5.06
N GLU A 139 -8.71 -13.52 3.99
CA GLU A 139 -9.27 -14.82 3.56
C GLU A 139 -9.08 -15.90 4.63
N LEU A 140 -7.89 -16.01 5.22
CA LEU A 140 -7.62 -16.98 6.29
C LEU A 140 -8.53 -16.75 7.51
N LYS A 141 -8.65 -15.51 7.96
CA LYS A 141 -9.50 -15.16 9.11
C LYS A 141 -10.97 -15.41 8.83
N ALA A 142 -11.45 -15.05 7.63
CA ALA A 142 -12.81 -15.31 7.21
C ALA A 142 -13.09 -16.83 7.15
N GLY A 143 -12.16 -17.60 6.61
CA GLY A 143 -12.26 -19.07 6.56
C GLY A 143 -12.35 -19.70 7.96
N TRP A 144 -11.56 -19.23 8.93
CA TRP A 144 -11.64 -19.71 10.32
C TRP A 144 -12.98 -19.34 10.99
N ALA A 145 -13.57 -18.21 10.62
CA ALA A 145 -14.89 -17.80 11.09
C ALA A 145 -16.05 -18.50 10.34
N GLY A 146 -15.75 -19.37 9.38
CA GLY A 146 -16.76 -20.02 8.53
C GLY A 146 -17.49 -19.04 7.61
N SER A 147 -16.84 -17.95 7.24
CA SER A 147 -17.36 -16.88 6.40
C SER A 147 -16.47 -16.65 5.15
N ASN A 148 -16.93 -15.78 4.25
CA ASN A 148 -16.15 -15.34 3.10
C ASN A 148 -15.60 -13.95 3.35
N PHE A 149 -14.33 -13.72 2.98
CA PHE A 149 -13.71 -12.39 3.08
C PHE A 149 -14.34 -11.41 2.09
N ILE A 150 -14.74 -11.91 0.92
CA ILE A 150 -15.43 -11.12 -0.13
C ILE A 150 -16.75 -11.78 -0.47
N GLY A 151 -17.80 -10.97 -0.63
CA GLY A 151 -19.12 -11.41 -1.03
C GLY A 151 -20.09 -11.56 0.14
N LYS A 152 -21.10 -12.41 -0.04
CA LYS A 152 -22.12 -12.64 0.97
C LYS A 152 -21.69 -13.71 1.95
N SER A 153 -21.75 -13.40 3.23
CA SER A 153 -21.47 -14.34 4.31
C SER A 153 -22.55 -14.29 5.39
N THR A 154 -22.61 -15.33 6.19
CA THR A 154 -23.49 -15.40 7.36
C THR A 154 -22.65 -15.75 8.57
N VAL A 155 -22.52 -14.81 9.48
CA VAL A 155 -21.73 -14.96 10.70
C VAL A 155 -22.67 -15.25 11.86
N LYS A 156 -22.31 -16.20 12.72
CA LYS A 156 -23.06 -16.46 13.96
C LYS A 156 -22.58 -15.51 15.04
N GLU A 157 -23.51 -14.78 15.65
CA GLU A 157 -23.21 -13.99 16.82
C GLU A 157 -22.92 -14.88 18.01
N PRO A 158 -21.77 -14.73 18.70
CA PRO A 158 -21.36 -15.64 19.77
C PRO A 158 -22.32 -15.67 20.97
N GLN A 159 -22.94 -14.53 21.28
CA GLN A 159 -23.80 -14.40 22.49
C GLN A 159 -25.23 -14.88 22.26
N SER A 160 -25.85 -14.49 21.15
CA SER A 160 -27.26 -14.83 20.85
C SER A 160 -27.42 -16.05 19.96
N GLY A 161 -26.35 -16.52 19.31
CA GLY A 161 -26.41 -17.54 18.28
C GLY A 161 -27.15 -17.11 17.01
N ALA A 162 -27.56 -15.84 16.92
CA ALA A 162 -28.26 -15.29 15.77
C ALA A 162 -27.37 -15.31 14.52
N ARG A 163 -27.98 -15.58 13.36
CA ARG A 163 -27.31 -15.55 12.08
C ARG A 163 -27.41 -14.17 11.46
N ILE A 164 -26.29 -13.46 11.39
CA ILE A 164 -26.19 -12.13 10.81
C ILE A 164 -25.67 -12.23 9.39
N LYS A 165 -26.43 -11.69 8.42
CA LYS A 165 -25.97 -11.60 7.02
C LYS A 165 -25.05 -10.39 6.87
N MET A 166 -23.91 -10.59 6.23
CA MET A 166 -22.93 -9.57 5.93
C MET A 166 -22.56 -9.63 4.45
N VAL A 167 -22.34 -8.49 3.85
CA VAL A 167 -21.80 -8.35 2.49
C VAL A 167 -20.53 -7.53 2.57
N SER A 168 -19.47 -8.05 1.98
CA SER A 168 -18.15 -7.44 2.05
C SER A 168 -17.48 -7.37 0.67
N ASP A 169 -16.68 -6.33 0.45
CA ASP A 169 -15.98 -6.09 -0.80
C ASP A 169 -14.65 -5.36 -0.61
N LEU A 170 -13.79 -5.45 -1.62
CA LEU A 170 -12.57 -4.67 -1.70
C LEU A 170 -12.91 -3.24 -2.12
N LYS A 171 -12.46 -2.27 -1.34
CA LYS A 171 -12.70 -0.85 -1.58
C LYS A 171 -11.62 -0.22 -2.47
N LEU A 172 -11.87 1.00 -2.88
CA LEU A 172 -11.00 1.77 -3.77
C LEU A 172 -9.55 1.81 -3.27
N GLY A 173 -9.34 1.96 -1.95
CA GLY A 173 -8.00 2.00 -1.35
C GLY A 173 -7.12 0.80 -1.67
N TYR A 174 -7.71 -0.41 -1.72
CA TYR A 174 -7.00 -1.64 -2.09
C TYR A 174 -6.47 -1.58 -3.53
N TRP A 175 -7.32 -1.21 -4.48
CA TRP A 175 -6.95 -1.12 -5.90
C TRP A 175 -5.94 -0.02 -6.17
N LEU A 176 -6.08 1.12 -5.49
CA LEU A 176 -5.10 2.21 -5.57
C LEU A 176 -3.75 1.81 -4.96
N ALA A 177 -3.76 1.01 -3.89
CA ALA A 177 -2.53 0.49 -3.28
C ALA A 177 -1.78 -0.45 -4.23
N LEU A 178 -2.49 -1.39 -4.87
CA LEU A 178 -1.91 -2.24 -5.92
C LEU A 178 -1.39 -1.39 -7.09
N GLY A 179 -2.17 -0.41 -7.55
CA GLY A 179 -1.77 0.50 -8.61
C GLY A 179 -0.52 1.30 -8.27
N ALA A 180 -0.41 1.82 -7.04
CA ALA A 180 0.76 2.56 -6.57
C ALA A 180 2.01 1.68 -6.53
N GLY A 181 1.92 0.48 -5.93
CA GLY A 181 3.03 -0.48 -5.90
C GLY A 181 3.47 -0.94 -7.28
N GLY A 182 2.50 -1.23 -8.16
CA GLY A 182 2.75 -1.58 -9.56
C GLY A 182 3.43 -0.44 -10.33
N ALA A 183 2.93 0.80 -10.20
CA ALA A 183 3.51 1.98 -10.83
C ALA A 183 4.96 2.22 -10.39
N LEU A 184 5.25 2.12 -9.08
CA LEU A 184 6.61 2.23 -8.55
C LEU A 184 7.52 1.14 -9.13
N THR A 185 7.06 -0.09 -9.20
CA THR A 185 7.81 -1.21 -9.77
C THR A 185 8.12 -0.97 -11.25
N VAL A 186 7.12 -0.57 -12.04
CA VAL A 186 7.31 -0.23 -13.46
C VAL A 186 8.28 0.95 -13.63
N LEU A 187 8.12 2.02 -12.83
CA LEU A 187 9.03 3.17 -12.86
C LEU A 187 10.48 2.79 -12.56
N ALA A 188 10.71 1.87 -11.61
CA ALA A 188 12.04 1.35 -11.32
C ALA A 188 12.65 0.66 -12.54
N LEU A 189 11.87 -0.20 -13.23
CA LEU A 189 12.31 -0.96 -14.39
C LEU A 189 12.57 -0.08 -15.62
N VAL A 190 11.70 0.91 -15.87
CA VAL A 190 11.83 1.80 -17.04
C VAL A 190 12.76 2.99 -16.82
N ARG A 191 13.29 3.19 -15.62
CA ARG A 191 14.18 4.32 -15.31
C ARG A 191 15.35 4.42 -16.27
N GLY A 192 15.95 3.29 -16.64
CA GLY A 192 17.06 3.24 -17.61
C GLY A 192 16.71 3.75 -19.01
N LEU A 193 15.43 3.69 -19.39
CA LEU A 193 14.91 4.21 -20.65
C LEU A 193 14.64 5.71 -20.57
N LEU A 194 14.11 6.18 -19.42
CA LEU A 194 13.74 7.58 -19.19
C LEU A 194 14.95 8.46 -18.84
N VAL A 195 15.87 7.92 -18.04
CA VAL A 195 17.07 8.62 -17.58
C VAL A 195 18.27 8.01 -18.29
N ARG A 196 18.56 8.48 -19.50
CA ARG A 196 19.81 8.15 -20.18
C ARG A 196 20.97 8.74 -19.37
N THR A 197 21.71 7.89 -18.69
CA THR A 197 23.00 8.28 -18.12
C THR A 197 23.92 8.62 -19.27
N ALA A 198 24.35 9.89 -19.37
CA ALA A 198 25.42 10.26 -20.29
C ALA A 198 26.62 9.36 -19.93
N LYS A 199 27.07 8.54 -20.90
CA LYS A 199 28.34 7.86 -20.79
C LYS A 199 29.41 8.95 -20.80
N ILE A 200 30.06 9.16 -19.68
CA ILE A 200 31.32 9.88 -19.58
C ILE A 200 32.43 8.93 -20.00
#